data_6a3137517a585f287d7bed86dc5f5ef9
#
_entry.id   6a3137517a585f287d7bed86dc5f5ef9
#
_cell.length_a   1.000
_cell.length_b   1.000
_cell.length_c   1.000
_cell.angle_alpha   90.00
_cell.angle_beta   90.00
_cell.angle_gamma   90.00
#
_symmetry.space_group_name_H-M   'P 1'
#
loop_
_entity.id
_entity.type
_entity.pdbx_description
1 polymer ?
#
loop_
_entity_poly.entity_id
_entity_poly.type
_entity_poly.pdbx_seq_one_letter_code
_entity_poly.pdbx_strand_id
1 'polypeptide(L)'
;MTAGGSGTGAGALARLLGIRPVSMGDGRARFELTVREDHLNPNGVVHGGIVYSLADTAMGAALFSALEPGQSCTTLEIKINYLAPVTSGELAAEASVIGRTKRTGVLEARVHGDGGALVAVATGTFYIQSAR
;
A
#
# COMPACT_ATOMS: atom_id res chain seq x y z
N MET A 1 -2.27 -6.16 -15.69
CA MET A 1 -2.42 -7.22 -14.74
C MET A 1 -3.76 -7.08 -14.07
N THR A 2 -4.35 -8.11 -13.88
CA THR A 2 -5.49 -8.06 -13.02
C THR A 2 -4.97 -8.34 -11.64
N ALA A 3 -5.14 -7.43 -10.75
CA ALA A 3 -4.76 -7.62 -9.38
C ALA A 3 -5.39 -8.89 -8.82
N GLY A 4 -6.53 -9.25 -9.35
CA GLY A 4 -7.22 -10.44 -8.91
C GLY A 4 -6.69 -11.74 -9.49
N GLY A 5 -5.74 -11.67 -10.42
CA GLY A 5 -5.25 -12.87 -11.07
C GLY A 5 -4.59 -13.85 -10.13
N SER A 6 -4.03 -13.38 -9.05
CA SER A 6 -3.50 -14.25 -8.02
C SER A 6 -4.40 -14.15 -6.80
N GLY A 7 -4.57 -15.18 -6.06
CA GLY A 7 -5.38 -15.14 -4.85
C GLY A 7 -4.87 -14.17 -3.80
N THR A 8 -3.67 -13.66 -3.93
CA THR A 8 -3.10 -12.72 -2.98
C THR A 8 -3.46 -11.28 -3.29
N GLY A 9 -3.81 -10.99 -4.56
CA GLY A 9 -4.17 -9.65 -4.98
C GLY A 9 -3.05 -8.63 -4.98
N ALA A 10 -1.85 -8.98 -4.54
CA ALA A 10 -0.79 -7.99 -4.35
C ALA A 10 0.33 -8.09 -5.39
N GLY A 11 0.46 -9.22 -6.09
CA GLY A 11 1.43 -9.39 -7.16
C GLY A 11 2.81 -9.84 -6.70
N ALA A 12 3.70 -9.97 -7.68
CA ALA A 12 5.02 -10.56 -7.47
C ALA A 12 5.93 -9.71 -6.60
N LEU A 13 5.92 -8.40 -6.76
CA LEU A 13 6.77 -7.53 -5.96
C LEU A 13 6.39 -7.60 -4.49
N ALA A 14 5.09 -7.57 -4.20
CA ALA A 14 4.63 -7.67 -2.81
C ALA A 14 5.08 -8.98 -2.18
N ARG A 15 4.99 -10.08 -2.92
CA ARG A 15 5.47 -11.37 -2.43
C ARG A 15 6.97 -11.34 -2.15
N LEU A 16 7.74 -10.77 -3.07
CA LEU A 16 9.19 -10.65 -2.90
C LEU A 16 9.54 -9.88 -1.64
N LEU A 17 8.81 -8.80 -1.37
CA LEU A 17 9.08 -7.95 -0.22
C LEU A 17 8.46 -8.47 1.09
N GLY A 18 7.61 -9.48 1.00
CA GLY A 18 6.93 -10.01 2.17
C GLY A 18 5.73 -9.20 2.61
N ILE A 19 5.18 -8.40 1.71
CA ILE A 19 3.95 -7.62 1.96
C ILE A 19 2.77 -8.56 1.79
N ARG A 20 1.92 -8.66 2.82
CA ARG A 20 0.80 -9.60 2.81
C ARG A 20 -0.52 -8.88 3.07
N PRO A 21 -1.60 -9.29 2.38
CA PRO A 21 -2.92 -8.70 2.60
C PRO A 21 -3.50 -9.19 3.92
N VAL A 22 -4.20 -8.30 4.62
CA VAL A 22 -4.94 -8.62 5.83
C VAL A 22 -6.43 -8.47 5.58
N SER A 23 -6.84 -7.34 4.99
CA SER A 23 -8.24 -7.09 4.67
C SER A 23 -8.33 -6.13 3.50
N MET A 24 -9.45 -6.19 2.77
CA MET A 24 -9.66 -5.35 1.60
C MET A 24 -11.16 -5.34 1.29
N GLY A 25 -11.72 -4.16 1.12
CA GLY A 25 -13.13 -3.99 0.74
C GLY A 25 -13.61 -2.59 0.98
N ASP A 26 -14.62 -2.19 0.21
CA ASP A 26 -15.34 -0.92 0.37
C ASP A 26 -14.42 0.31 0.39
N GLY A 27 -13.39 0.29 -0.45
CA GLY A 27 -12.46 1.41 -0.55
C GLY A 27 -11.44 1.47 0.57
N ARG A 28 -11.24 0.38 1.28
CA ARG A 28 -10.26 0.27 2.37
C ARG A 28 -9.40 -0.97 2.19
N ALA A 29 -8.20 -0.93 2.72
CA ALA A 29 -7.31 -2.10 2.72
C ALA A 29 -6.33 -2.00 3.88
N ARG A 30 -5.92 -3.16 4.37
CA ARG A 30 -4.83 -3.28 5.34
C ARG A 30 -3.86 -4.32 4.84
N PHE A 31 -2.57 -3.96 4.84
CA PHE A 31 -1.48 -4.85 4.48
C PHE A 31 -0.42 -4.80 5.57
N GLU A 32 0.28 -5.90 5.75
CA GLU A 32 1.30 -6.01 6.80
C GLU A 32 2.60 -6.53 6.21
N LEU A 33 3.68 -6.27 6.92
CA LEU A 33 5.02 -6.70 6.55
C LEU A 33 5.83 -6.93 7.83
N THR A 34 6.47 -8.10 7.92
CA THR A 34 7.41 -8.36 9.00
C THR A 34 8.79 -7.90 8.54
N VAL A 35 9.41 -7.02 9.31
CA VAL A 35 10.73 -6.48 8.97
C VAL A 35 11.77 -7.58 9.00
N ARG A 36 12.59 -7.66 7.97
CA ARG A 36 13.72 -8.57 7.90
C ARG A 36 14.95 -7.82 7.38
N GLU A 37 16.10 -8.45 7.47
CA GLU A 37 17.37 -7.82 7.13
C GLU A 37 17.38 -7.23 5.72
N ASP A 38 16.76 -7.92 4.75
CA ASP A 38 16.70 -7.45 3.37
C ASP A 38 15.96 -6.11 3.21
N HIS A 39 15.22 -5.69 4.21
CA HIS A 39 14.47 -4.44 4.16
C HIS A 39 15.28 -3.24 4.62
N LEU A 40 16.46 -3.47 5.19
CA LEU A 40 17.21 -2.41 5.88
C LEU A 40 18.12 -1.65 4.93
N ASN A 41 18.27 -0.36 5.19
CA ASN A 41 19.24 0.48 4.49
C ASN A 41 20.63 0.32 5.17
N PRO A 42 21.69 0.95 4.64
CA PRO A 42 23.03 0.81 5.24
C PRO A 42 23.13 1.25 6.69
N ASN A 43 22.18 2.04 7.18
CA ASN A 43 22.18 2.49 8.58
C ASN A 43 21.40 1.54 9.50
N GLY A 44 20.93 0.40 9.00
CA GLY A 44 20.21 -0.57 9.80
C GLY A 44 18.76 -0.20 10.09
N VAL A 45 18.19 0.71 9.32
CA VAL A 45 16.81 1.16 9.44
C VAL A 45 16.06 0.72 8.20
N VAL A 46 14.77 0.39 8.34
CA VAL A 46 13.95 0.01 7.19
C VAL A 46 14.05 1.08 6.12
N HIS A 47 14.42 0.66 4.91
CA HIS A 47 14.56 1.55 3.77
C HIS A 47 13.22 2.23 3.48
N GLY A 48 13.25 3.54 3.22
CA GLY A 48 12.04 4.29 2.92
C GLY A 48 11.25 3.69 1.76
N GLY A 49 11.94 3.10 0.78
CA GLY A 49 11.29 2.44 -0.34
C GLY A 49 10.43 1.24 0.06
N ILE A 50 10.75 0.58 1.16
CA ILE A 50 9.93 -0.53 1.68
C ILE A 50 8.63 0.00 2.26
N VAL A 51 8.72 1.04 3.10
CA VAL A 51 7.53 1.68 3.67
C VAL A 51 6.66 2.26 2.56
N TYR A 52 7.29 2.88 1.56
CA TYR A 52 6.62 3.40 0.39
C TYR A 52 5.86 2.29 -0.36
N SER A 53 6.52 1.16 -0.61
CA SER A 53 5.90 0.04 -1.33
C SER A 53 4.72 -0.54 -0.56
N LEU A 54 4.84 -0.61 0.76
CA LEU A 54 3.74 -1.08 1.61
C LEU A 54 2.55 -0.14 1.50
N ALA A 55 2.78 1.17 1.58
CA ALA A 55 1.72 2.17 1.47
C ALA A 55 1.09 2.16 0.07
N ASP A 56 1.90 2.10 -0.97
CA ASP A 56 1.42 2.06 -2.36
C ASP A 56 0.54 0.82 -2.59
N THR A 57 1.00 -0.34 -2.12
CA THR A 57 0.25 -1.59 -2.26
C THR A 57 -1.10 -1.49 -1.56
N ALA A 58 -1.13 -0.96 -0.35
CA ALA A 58 -2.37 -0.82 0.40
C ALA A 58 -3.33 0.17 -0.27
N MET A 59 -2.81 1.31 -0.76
CA MET A 59 -3.65 2.30 -1.45
C MET A 59 -4.23 1.75 -2.75
N GLY A 60 -3.40 1.05 -3.54
CA GLY A 60 -3.88 0.45 -4.78
C GLY A 60 -4.97 -0.58 -4.53
N ALA A 61 -4.79 -1.42 -3.52
CA ALA A 61 -5.79 -2.42 -3.16
C ALA A 61 -7.07 -1.78 -2.63
N ALA A 62 -6.95 -0.71 -1.84
CA ALA A 62 -8.12 0.02 -1.33
C ALA A 62 -8.96 0.55 -2.49
N LEU A 63 -8.34 1.21 -3.46
CA LEU A 63 -9.07 1.72 -4.61
C LEU A 63 -9.66 0.57 -5.43
N PHE A 64 -8.87 -0.47 -5.70
CA PHE A 64 -9.34 -1.60 -6.49
C PHE A 64 -10.60 -2.21 -5.88
N SER A 65 -10.69 -2.27 -4.57
CA SER A 65 -11.86 -2.85 -3.88
C SER A 65 -13.15 -2.07 -4.13
N ALA A 66 -13.04 -0.82 -4.60
CA ALA A 66 -14.20 0.04 -4.86
C ALA A 66 -14.51 0.16 -6.36
N LEU A 67 -13.73 -0.49 -7.22
CA LEU A 67 -13.92 -0.38 -8.67
C LEU A 67 -14.96 -1.37 -9.18
N GLU A 68 -15.48 -1.06 -10.38
CA GLU A 68 -16.39 -1.97 -11.07
C GLU A 68 -15.62 -3.14 -11.69
N PRO A 69 -16.29 -4.26 -11.95
CA PRO A 69 -15.63 -5.39 -12.61
C PRO A 69 -14.95 -4.97 -13.91
N GLY A 70 -13.72 -5.43 -14.09
CA GLY A 70 -12.93 -5.13 -15.29
C GLY A 70 -12.16 -3.83 -15.25
N GLN A 71 -12.43 -2.96 -14.28
CA GLN A 71 -11.62 -1.77 -14.09
C GLN A 71 -10.33 -2.12 -13.35
N SER A 72 -9.29 -1.34 -13.59
CA SER A 72 -8.03 -1.45 -12.86
C SER A 72 -7.53 -0.06 -12.52
N CYS A 73 -6.47 0.04 -11.74
CA CYS A 73 -5.91 1.34 -11.40
C CYS A 73 -4.40 1.28 -11.41
N THR A 74 -3.81 2.46 -11.59
CA THR A 74 -2.36 2.63 -11.69
C THR A 74 -1.96 3.86 -10.89
N THR A 75 -0.89 3.74 -10.11
CA THR A 75 -0.35 4.84 -9.34
C THR A 75 0.16 5.95 -10.26
N LEU A 76 -0.29 7.18 -10.02
CA LEU A 76 0.23 8.34 -10.72
C LEU A 76 1.26 9.08 -9.86
N GLU A 77 1.00 9.19 -8.57
CA GLU A 77 1.82 10.00 -7.69
C GLU A 77 1.53 9.62 -6.25
N ILE A 78 2.57 9.59 -5.42
CA ILE A 78 2.42 9.40 -3.99
C ILE A 78 3.35 10.40 -3.30
N LYS A 79 2.79 11.10 -2.33
CA LYS A 79 3.58 11.90 -1.40
C LYS A 79 3.59 11.16 -0.07
N ILE A 80 4.77 10.96 0.50
CA ILE A 80 4.91 10.28 1.79
C ILE A 80 5.77 11.11 2.73
N ASN A 81 5.38 11.13 4.00
CA ASN A 81 6.17 11.70 5.07
C ASN A 81 6.56 10.58 6.02
N TYR A 82 7.86 10.45 6.28
CA TYR A 82 8.39 9.47 7.23
C TYR A 82 8.53 10.16 8.57
N LEU A 83 7.91 9.59 9.60
CA LEU A 83 7.79 10.22 10.92
C LEU A 83 8.65 9.54 11.98
N ALA A 84 8.93 8.25 11.82
CA ALA A 84 9.72 7.50 12.79
C ALA A 84 10.51 6.40 12.11
N PRO A 85 11.75 6.15 12.55
CA PRO A 85 12.53 5.02 12.01
C PRO A 85 12.03 3.71 12.59
N VAL A 86 12.23 2.63 11.82
CA VAL A 86 11.88 1.27 12.24
C VAL A 86 13.07 0.38 11.98
N THR A 87 13.41 -0.49 12.92
CA THR A 87 14.55 -1.40 12.78
C THR A 87 14.14 -2.86 12.82
N SER A 88 12.95 -3.17 13.34
CA SER A 88 12.46 -4.54 13.46
C SER A 88 10.95 -4.53 13.74
N GLY A 89 10.37 -5.71 13.81
CA GLY A 89 8.98 -5.88 14.17
C GLY A 89 8.04 -5.87 12.97
N GLU A 90 6.80 -5.51 13.22
CA GLU A 90 5.76 -5.49 12.18
C GLU A 90 5.46 -4.08 11.72
N LEU A 91 5.19 -3.95 10.43
CA LEU A 91 4.64 -2.72 9.87
C LEU A 91 3.25 -3.06 9.33
N ALA A 92 2.32 -2.12 9.50
CA ALA A 92 0.98 -2.27 8.96
C ALA A 92 0.59 -0.98 8.27
N ALA A 93 0.12 -1.08 7.03
CA ALA A 93 -0.42 0.06 6.30
C ALA A 93 -1.92 -0.09 6.21
N GLU A 94 -2.63 0.97 6.56
CA GLU A 94 -4.07 1.07 6.40
C GLU A 94 -4.35 2.20 5.42
N ALA A 95 -5.11 1.88 4.37
CA ALA A 95 -5.41 2.83 3.31
C ALA A 95 -6.91 2.96 3.10
N SER A 96 -7.33 4.13 2.65
CA SER A 96 -8.72 4.39 2.31
C SER A 96 -8.82 5.38 1.16
N VAL A 97 -9.89 5.21 0.38
CA VAL A 97 -10.26 6.19 -0.64
C VAL A 97 -10.84 7.41 0.05
N ILE A 98 -10.27 8.58 -0.24
CA ILE A 98 -10.77 9.83 0.33
C ILE A 98 -11.53 10.68 -0.69
N GLY A 99 -11.38 10.36 -1.97
CA GLY A 99 -12.14 11.03 -3.02
C GLY A 99 -11.89 10.35 -4.34
N ARG A 100 -12.86 10.45 -5.24
CA ARG A 100 -12.64 9.92 -6.58
C ARG A 100 -13.53 10.60 -7.60
N THR A 101 -13.03 10.59 -8.83
CA THR A 101 -13.78 10.97 -10.01
C THR A 101 -13.94 9.72 -10.88
N LYS A 102 -14.43 9.90 -12.09
CA LYS A 102 -14.57 8.79 -13.02
C LYS A 102 -13.22 8.17 -13.37
N ARG A 103 -12.16 8.97 -13.41
CA ARG A 103 -10.84 8.55 -13.91
C ARG A 103 -9.74 8.56 -12.87
N THR A 104 -9.96 9.15 -11.71
CA THR A 104 -8.94 9.23 -10.68
C THR A 104 -9.50 8.90 -9.32
N GLY A 105 -8.63 8.36 -8.49
CA GLY A 105 -8.91 8.17 -7.08
C GLY A 105 -7.81 8.80 -6.27
N VAL A 106 -8.18 9.45 -5.17
CA VAL A 106 -7.24 9.98 -4.20
C VAL A 106 -7.36 9.15 -2.93
N LEU A 107 -6.23 8.71 -2.43
CA LEU A 107 -6.16 7.80 -1.29
C LEU A 107 -5.23 8.34 -0.23
N GLU A 108 -5.44 7.90 0.99
CA GLU A 108 -4.50 8.12 2.07
C GLU A 108 -4.12 6.79 2.69
N ALA A 109 -2.93 6.76 3.28
CA ALA A 109 -2.45 5.60 4.00
C ALA A 109 -1.69 6.05 5.25
N ARG A 110 -1.83 5.25 6.31
CA ARG A 110 -1.05 5.40 7.52
C ARG A 110 -0.31 4.11 7.76
N VAL A 111 0.98 4.23 8.05
CA VAL A 111 1.82 3.07 8.35
C VAL A 111 2.18 3.12 9.81
N HIS A 112 1.89 2.04 10.52
CA HIS A 112 2.15 1.91 11.95
C HIS A 112 3.17 0.80 12.18
N GLY A 113 4.03 0.99 13.17
CA GLY A 113 4.92 -0.04 13.66
C GLY A 113 4.35 -0.73 14.89
N ASP A 114 5.20 -1.50 15.58
CA ASP A 114 4.81 -2.16 16.82
C ASP A 114 4.36 -1.13 17.84
N GLY A 115 3.37 -1.53 18.64
CA GLY A 115 2.82 -0.66 19.67
C GLY A 115 1.96 0.47 19.12
N GLY A 116 1.67 0.47 17.82
CA GLY A 116 0.82 1.49 17.21
C GLY A 116 1.54 2.78 16.86
N ALA A 117 2.87 2.83 16.95
CA ALA A 117 3.62 4.04 16.62
C ALA A 117 3.40 4.42 15.15
N LEU A 118 3.10 5.67 14.88
CA LEU A 118 2.89 6.15 13.52
C LEU A 118 4.25 6.35 12.84
N VAL A 119 4.49 5.55 11.83
CA VAL A 119 5.78 5.50 11.11
C VAL A 119 5.78 6.42 9.90
N ALA A 120 4.67 6.47 9.17
CA ALA A 120 4.57 7.29 7.97
C ALA A 120 3.12 7.60 7.65
N VAL A 121 2.91 8.69 6.94
CA VAL A 121 1.62 9.05 6.36
C VAL A 121 1.82 9.33 4.89
N ALA A 122 0.86 8.94 4.07
CA ALA A 122 0.95 9.12 2.63
C ALA A 122 -0.39 9.52 2.05
N THR A 123 -0.33 10.26 0.95
CA THR A 123 -1.47 10.48 0.08
C THR A 123 -1.05 10.15 -1.34
N GLY A 124 -1.97 9.64 -2.12
CA GLY A 124 -1.65 9.28 -3.49
C GLY A 124 -2.82 9.50 -4.42
N THR A 125 -2.49 9.68 -5.69
CA THR A 125 -3.46 9.79 -6.77
C THR A 125 -3.24 8.62 -7.72
N PHE A 126 -4.33 7.96 -8.07
CA PHE A 126 -4.31 6.79 -8.94
C PHE A 126 -5.20 7.04 -10.14
N TYR A 127 -4.79 6.54 -11.27
CA TYR A 127 -5.60 6.58 -12.49
C TYR A 127 -6.46 5.33 -12.56
N ILE A 128 -7.73 5.52 -12.91
CA ILE A 128 -8.69 4.41 -13.06
C ILE A 128 -8.84 4.10 -14.53
N GLN A 129 -8.45 2.89 -14.92
CA GLN A 129 -8.59 2.42 -16.29
C GLN A 129 -9.93 1.70 -16.44
N SER A 130 -10.64 2.07 -17.50
CA SER A 130 -11.91 1.43 -17.80
C SER A 130 -11.71 0.02 -18.29
N ALA A 131 -12.70 -0.82 -18.13
CA ALA A 131 -12.72 -2.14 -18.72
C ALA A 131 -12.66 -2.04 -20.24
N ARG A 132 -12.00 -2.98 -20.87
CA ARG A 132 -11.92 -3.09 -22.31
C ARG A 132 -12.99 -4.02 -22.86
#